data_d889e7ba468fbaead32445ef5339cf55
#
_entry.id   d889e7ba468fbaead32445ef5339cf55
#
_cell.length_a   1.000
_cell.length_b   1.000
_cell.length_c   1.000
_cell.angle_alpha   90.00
_cell.angle_beta   90.00
_cell.angle_gamma   90.00
#
_symmetry.space_group_name_H-M   'P 1'
#
loop_
_entity.id
_entity.type
_entity.pdbx_description
1 polymer ?
#
loop_
_entity_poly.entity_id
_entity_poly.type
_entity_poly.pdbx_seq_one_letter_code
_entity_poly.pdbx_strand_id
1 'polypeptide(L)'
;MKKNFDPIPDTWEKMRDILLFWAGKNIDGFRCDMAEMVPVEFWGWAIPQIKQQYPYLIFIAEVYNPCEYRNYLHNGHFDYLYDKVGLYDLLRNIVNGHASSLQISHCWQSLEGINTDMVNFLENHDEQRVASPQNAGDPFKAYPALIVSAMMNRNPFLLYFGQELGEPGTDAE
;
A
#
# COMPACT_ATOMS: atom_id res chain seq x y z
N MET A 1 -3.54 -4.34 -24.81
CA MET A 1 -3.69 -3.25 -25.81
C MET A 1 -3.42 -1.95 -25.08
N LYS A 2 -2.33 -1.22 -25.39
CA LYS A 2 -2.12 0.11 -24.79
C LYS A 2 -3.25 1.03 -25.23
N LYS A 3 -4.01 1.55 -24.28
CA LYS A 3 -5.03 2.59 -24.57
C LYS A 3 -4.27 3.85 -24.99
N ASN A 4 -4.59 4.39 -26.17
CA ASN A 4 -4.02 5.65 -26.60
C ASN A 4 -4.95 6.78 -26.12
N PHE A 5 -4.40 7.66 -25.27
CA PHE A 5 -5.08 8.85 -24.74
C PHE A 5 -4.54 10.10 -25.46
N ASP A 6 -4.79 10.21 -26.75
CA ASP A 6 -4.44 11.39 -27.54
C ASP A 6 -5.70 11.92 -28.25
N PRO A 7 -6.17 13.13 -27.93
CA PRO A 7 -5.57 14.06 -26.94
C PRO A 7 -5.71 13.60 -25.48
N ILE A 8 -4.84 14.11 -24.60
CA ILE A 8 -4.91 13.87 -23.15
C ILE A 8 -6.27 14.35 -22.63
N PRO A 9 -6.99 13.54 -21.83
CA PRO A 9 -8.26 13.94 -21.25
C PRO A 9 -8.12 15.16 -20.32
N ASP A 10 -9.01 16.12 -20.43
CA ASP A 10 -9.07 17.33 -19.60
C ASP A 10 -9.08 16.98 -18.08
N THR A 11 -9.75 15.89 -17.69
CA THR A 11 -9.76 15.40 -16.30
C THR A 11 -8.35 15.06 -15.83
N TRP A 12 -7.51 14.49 -16.68
CA TRP A 12 -6.12 14.15 -16.31
C TRP A 12 -5.29 15.40 -16.03
N GLU A 13 -5.45 16.43 -16.85
CA GLU A 13 -4.76 17.70 -16.64
C GLU A 13 -5.18 18.35 -15.32
N LYS A 14 -6.48 18.38 -15.04
CA LYS A 14 -7.02 18.91 -13.77
C LYS A 14 -6.50 18.11 -12.56
N MET A 15 -6.49 16.78 -12.63
CA MET A 15 -5.99 15.95 -11.54
C MET A 15 -4.49 16.13 -11.33
N ARG A 16 -3.68 16.22 -12.39
CA ARG A 16 -2.26 16.58 -12.28
C ARG A 16 -2.07 17.94 -11.61
N ASP A 17 -2.85 18.93 -11.98
CA ASP A 17 -2.74 20.28 -11.42
C ASP A 17 -3.12 20.30 -9.93
N ILE A 18 -4.10 19.50 -9.50
CA ILE A 18 -4.41 19.28 -8.07
C ILE A 18 -3.22 18.65 -7.34
N LEU A 19 -2.60 17.62 -7.91
CA LEU A 19 -1.42 16.99 -7.32
C LEU A 19 -0.25 17.98 -7.23
N LEU A 20 -0.01 18.80 -8.26
CA LEU A 20 1.01 19.85 -8.25
C LEU A 20 0.72 20.93 -7.20
N PHE A 21 -0.55 21.33 -7.04
CA PHE A 21 -0.95 22.27 -6.00
C PHE A 21 -0.58 21.78 -4.60
N TRP A 22 -0.89 20.51 -4.28
CA TRP A 22 -0.57 19.93 -2.98
C TRP A 22 0.92 19.64 -2.83
N ALA A 23 1.60 19.22 -3.89
CA ALA A 23 3.07 19.08 -3.92
C ALA A 23 3.79 20.36 -3.49
N GLY A 24 3.27 21.52 -3.93
CA GLY A 24 3.77 22.84 -3.54
C GLY A 24 3.50 23.24 -2.08
N LYS A 25 2.82 22.39 -1.28
CA LYS A 25 2.55 22.64 0.15
C LYS A 25 3.55 21.97 1.10
N ASN A 26 4.69 21.55 0.59
CA ASN A 26 5.77 20.92 1.37
C ASN A 26 5.32 19.61 2.06
N ILE A 27 4.60 18.79 1.32
CA ILE A 27 4.25 17.42 1.73
C ILE A 27 5.34 16.44 1.29
N ASP A 28 5.40 15.25 1.90
CA ASP A 28 6.40 14.23 1.59
C ASP A 28 5.96 13.27 0.48
N GLY A 29 4.66 13.17 0.22
CA GLY A 29 4.13 12.27 -0.81
C GLY A 29 2.62 12.16 -0.83
N PHE A 30 2.13 11.21 -1.61
CA PHE A 30 0.72 10.92 -1.79
C PHE A 30 0.44 9.43 -1.57
N ARG A 31 -0.57 9.12 -0.78
CA ARG A 31 -1.23 7.82 -0.79
C ARG A 31 -2.42 7.92 -1.74
N CYS A 32 -2.43 7.07 -2.76
CA CYS A 32 -3.42 7.07 -3.81
C CYS A 32 -4.43 5.96 -3.56
N ASP A 33 -5.62 6.36 -3.13
CA ASP A 33 -6.75 5.49 -2.86
C ASP A 33 -7.21 4.77 -4.12
N MET A 34 -7.50 3.46 -4.00
CA MET A 34 -8.01 2.64 -5.10
C MET A 34 -7.30 2.92 -6.44
N ALA A 35 -5.96 3.05 -6.41
CA ALA A 35 -5.19 3.47 -7.58
C ALA A 35 -5.37 2.55 -8.79
N GLU A 36 -5.67 1.27 -8.57
CA GLU A 36 -5.94 0.30 -9.64
C GLU A 36 -7.25 0.56 -10.40
N MET A 37 -8.16 1.36 -9.85
CA MET A 37 -9.39 1.77 -10.55
C MET A 37 -9.15 2.93 -11.53
N VAL A 38 -8.00 3.57 -11.45
CA VAL A 38 -7.55 4.61 -12.38
C VAL A 38 -6.57 4.00 -13.38
N PRO A 39 -6.72 4.27 -14.68
CA PRO A 39 -5.82 3.71 -15.69
C PRO A 39 -4.35 3.95 -15.36
N VAL A 40 -3.53 2.92 -15.45
CA VAL A 40 -2.08 3.01 -15.19
C VAL A 40 -1.41 4.07 -16.07
N GLU A 41 -1.94 4.29 -17.25
CA GLU A 41 -1.47 5.31 -18.19
C GLU A 41 -1.60 6.73 -17.64
N PHE A 42 -2.64 7.00 -16.81
CA PHE A 42 -2.75 8.29 -16.10
C PHE A 42 -1.58 8.49 -15.13
N TRP A 43 -1.31 7.50 -14.29
CA TRP A 43 -0.22 7.56 -13.33
C TRP A 43 1.13 7.70 -14.02
N GLY A 44 1.37 6.89 -15.07
CA GLY A 44 2.58 6.96 -15.87
C GLY A 44 2.79 8.28 -16.62
N TRP A 45 1.70 9.01 -16.87
CA TRP A 45 1.75 10.36 -17.44
C TRP A 45 1.92 11.44 -16.38
N ALA A 46 1.21 11.34 -15.24
CA ALA A 46 1.16 12.41 -14.24
C ALA A 46 2.38 12.38 -13.29
N ILE A 47 2.74 11.22 -12.73
CA ILE A 47 3.78 11.10 -11.71
C ILE A 47 5.14 11.62 -12.18
N PRO A 48 5.65 11.28 -13.39
CA PRO A 48 6.92 11.84 -13.87
C PRO A 48 6.93 13.35 -13.98
N GLN A 49 5.82 13.97 -14.38
CA GLN A 49 5.71 15.44 -14.48
C GLN A 49 5.78 16.09 -13.11
N ILE A 50 5.15 15.48 -12.09
CA ILE A 50 5.17 15.97 -10.72
C ILE A 50 6.58 15.83 -10.15
N LYS A 51 7.21 14.65 -10.30
CA LYS A 51 8.57 14.38 -9.82
C LYS A 51 9.64 15.21 -10.53
N GLN A 52 9.38 15.69 -11.73
CA GLN A 52 10.28 16.66 -12.40
C GLN A 52 10.42 17.96 -11.62
N GLN A 53 9.35 18.40 -10.94
CA GLN A 53 9.34 19.62 -10.13
C GLN A 53 9.63 19.34 -8.65
N TYR A 54 9.19 18.16 -8.15
CA TYR A 54 9.28 17.73 -6.74
C TYR A 54 9.86 16.30 -6.67
N PRO A 55 11.17 16.13 -6.93
CA PRO A 55 11.78 14.80 -7.09
C PRO A 55 11.82 13.96 -5.80
N TYR A 56 11.61 14.59 -4.63
CA TYR A 56 11.59 13.93 -3.34
C TYR A 56 10.24 13.28 -2.97
N LEU A 57 9.17 13.61 -3.71
CA LEU A 57 7.84 13.09 -3.39
C LEU A 57 7.74 11.59 -3.61
N ILE A 58 7.10 10.94 -2.64
CA ILE A 58 6.82 9.51 -2.65
C ILE A 58 5.36 9.29 -3.06
N PHE A 59 5.14 8.32 -3.96
CA PHE A 59 3.81 7.90 -4.36
C PHE A 59 3.57 6.46 -3.91
N ILE A 60 2.55 6.27 -3.06
CA ILE A 60 2.12 4.97 -2.54
C ILE A 60 0.76 4.65 -3.15
N ALA A 61 0.63 3.50 -3.79
CA ALA A 61 -0.64 3.08 -4.38
C ALA A 61 -1.33 1.98 -3.59
N GLU A 62 -2.63 2.08 -3.50
CA GLU A 62 -3.49 0.98 -3.12
C GLU A 62 -3.87 0.18 -4.37
N VAL A 63 -3.27 -1.01 -4.49
CA VAL A 63 -3.52 -1.98 -5.57
C VAL A 63 -3.73 -3.33 -4.93
N TYR A 64 -4.87 -3.96 -5.17
CA TYR A 64 -5.24 -5.26 -4.57
C TYR A 64 -5.06 -6.45 -5.52
N ASN A 65 -4.89 -6.20 -6.81
CA ASN A 65 -4.60 -7.25 -7.77
C ASN A 65 -3.09 -7.52 -7.89
N PRO A 66 -2.56 -8.66 -7.37
CA PRO A 66 -1.13 -8.95 -7.43
C PRO A 66 -0.57 -9.05 -8.86
N CYS A 67 -1.42 -9.37 -9.84
CA CYS A 67 -1.00 -9.40 -11.25
C CYS A 67 -0.67 -8.01 -11.80
N GLU A 68 -1.19 -6.96 -11.18
CA GLU A 68 -0.99 -5.57 -11.57
C GLU A 68 0.16 -4.87 -10.81
N TYR A 69 0.69 -5.45 -9.74
CA TYR A 69 1.73 -4.80 -8.93
C TYR A 69 2.88 -4.25 -9.77
N ARG A 70 3.49 -5.10 -10.61
CA ARG A 70 4.60 -4.67 -11.47
C ARG A 70 4.21 -3.63 -12.50
N ASN A 71 2.95 -3.66 -12.96
CA ASN A 71 2.41 -2.67 -13.88
C ASN A 71 2.34 -1.28 -13.24
N TYR A 72 1.81 -1.20 -12.02
CA TYR A 72 1.69 0.07 -11.31
C TYR A 72 3.05 0.60 -10.81
N LEU A 73 3.97 -0.27 -10.40
CA LEU A 73 5.35 0.12 -10.07
C LEU A 73 6.10 0.66 -11.30
N HIS A 74 6.15 -0.12 -12.40
CA HIS A 74 7.02 0.19 -13.52
C HIS A 74 6.40 1.14 -14.54
N ASN A 75 5.15 0.93 -14.93
CA ASN A 75 4.45 1.77 -15.89
C ASN A 75 3.68 2.92 -15.22
N GLY A 76 3.19 2.73 -14.00
CA GLY A 76 2.54 3.73 -13.19
C GLY A 76 3.50 4.69 -12.49
N HIS A 77 4.77 4.30 -12.32
CA HIS A 77 5.83 5.05 -11.62
C HIS A 77 5.55 5.28 -10.12
N PHE A 78 4.79 4.39 -9.49
CA PHE A 78 4.67 4.40 -8.03
C PHE A 78 5.97 3.94 -7.37
N ASP A 79 6.28 4.50 -6.21
CA ASP A 79 7.44 4.10 -5.41
C ASP A 79 7.13 2.86 -4.57
N TYR A 80 5.90 2.77 -4.06
CA TYR A 80 5.45 1.69 -3.18
C TYR A 80 4.01 1.31 -3.45
N LEU A 81 3.68 0.03 -3.15
CA LEU A 81 2.31 -0.49 -3.11
C LEU A 81 2.01 -1.09 -1.74
N TYR A 82 0.75 -1.08 -1.31
CA TYR A 82 0.33 -1.84 -0.13
C TYR A 82 0.40 -3.35 -0.36
N ASP A 83 1.06 -4.09 0.55
CA ASP A 83 1.02 -5.55 0.56
C ASP A 83 -0.20 -6.05 1.34
N LYS A 84 -1.41 -5.75 0.81
CA LYS A 84 -2.67 -6.12 1.43
C LYS A 84 -3.00 -7.60 1.22
N VAL A 85 -3.09 -8.00 -0.04
CA VAL A 85 -3.57 -9.34 -0.44
C VAL A 85 -2.51 -10.43 -0.21
N GLY A 86 -1.23 -10.03 -0.15
CA GLY A 86 -0.13 -10.93 0.14
C GLY A 86 0.11 -11.10 1.64
N LEU A 87 1.03 -10.31 2.17
CA LEU A 87 1.53 -10.49 3.53
C LEU A 87 0.50 -10.14 4.61
N TYR A 88 -0.24 -9.02 4.45
CA TYR A 88 -1.23 -8.63 5.45
C TYR A 88 -2.28 -9.72 5.67
N ASP A 89 -2.96 -10.17 4.61
CA ASP A 89 -4.00 -11.19 4.72
C ASP A 89 -3.46 -12.50 5.28
N LEU A 90 -2.24 -12.88 4.87
CA LEU A 90 -1.59 -14.09 5.39
C LEU A 90 -1.30 -13.97 6.89
N LEU A 91 -0.70 -12.86 7.34
CA LEU A 91 -0.36 -12.66 8.75
C LEU A 91 -1.61 -12.61 9.63
N ARG A 92 -2.67 -11.93 9.18
CA ARG A 92 -3.96 -11.93 9.85
C ARG A 92 -4.51 -13.36 10.02
N ASN A 93 -4.48 -14.14 8.96
CA ASN A 93 -4.93 -15.52 9.00
C ASN A 93 -4.07 -16.40 9.92
N ILE A 94 -2.75 -16.21 9.96
CA ILE A 94 -1.85 -16.93 10.87
C ILE A 94 -2.17 -16.60 12.33
N VAL A 95 -2.30 -15.30 12.67
CA VAL A 95 -2.61 -14.83 14.03
C VAL A 95 -3.94 -15.42 14.52
N ASN A 96 -4.91 -15.58 13.63
CA ASN A 96 -6.23 -16.14 13.93
C ASN A 96 -6.28 -17.68 13.80
N GLY A 97 -5.17 -18.35 13.53
CA GLY A 97 -5.09 -19.80 13.44
C GLY A 97 -5.67 -20.40 12.15
N HIS A 98 -5.92 -19.59 11.13
CA HIS A 98 -6.53 -20.02 9.86
C HIS A 98 -5.49 -20.34 8.78
N ALA A 99 -4.21 -20.04 9.00
CA ALA A 99 -3.14 -20.32 8.05
C ALA A 99 -1.86 -20.76 8.76
N SER A 100 -0.98 -21.45 8.02
CA SER A 100 0.34 -21.87 8.52
C SER A 100 1.39 -20.80 8.25
N SER A 101 2.28 -20.56 9.24
CA SER A 101 3.45 -19.69 9.09
C SER A 101 4.43 -20.15 8.00
N LEU A 102 4.39 -21.41 7.59
CA LEU A 102 5.19 -21.93 6.47
C LEU A 102 4.86 -21.23 5.15
N GLN A 103 3.69 -20.60 5.03
CA GLN A 103 3.29 -19.88 3.83
C GLN A 103 3.99 -18.52 3.68
N ILE A 104 4.60 -17.98 4.75
CA ILE A 104 5.32 -16.69 4.71
C ILE A 104 6.41 -16.69 3.64
N SER A 105 7.19 -17.78 3.56
CA SER A 105 8.26 -17.90 2.55
C SER A 105 7.71 -17.87 1.12
N HIS A 106 6.56 -18.51 0.88
CA HIS A 106 5.92 -18.49 -0.43
C HIS A 106 5.38 -17.10 -0.78
N CYS A 107 4.73 -16.44 0.19
CA CYS A 107 4.26 -15.06 0.03
C CYS A 107 5.43 -14.13 -0.34
N TRP A 108 6.55 -14.23 0.37
CA TRP A 108 7.75 -13.45 0.09
C TRP A 108 8.33 -13.73 -1.31
N GLN A 109 8.39 -15.00 -1.72
CA GLN A 109 8.90 -15.40 -3.05
C GLN A 109 8.01 -14.89 -4.20
N SER A 110 6.70 -14.79 -3.99
CA SER A 110 5.77 -14.29 -5.02
C SER A 110 6.02 -12.83 -5.40
N LEU A 111 6.68 -12.07 -4.52
CA LEU A 111 7.07 -10.68 -4.71
C LEU A 111 8.53 -10.51 -5.16
N GLU A 112 9.19 -11.59 -5.63
CA GLU A 112 10.59 -11.51 -6.09
C GLU A 112 10.80 -10.35 -7.07
N GLY A 113 11.80 -9.52 -6.76
CA GLY A 113 12.16 -8.34 -7.56
C GLY A 113 11.36 -7.06 -7.23
N ILE A 114 10.31 -7.14 -6.39
CA ILE A 114 9.53 -5.99 -5.92
C ILE A 114 9.29 -5.99 -4.40
N ASN A 115 9.93 -6.91 -3.68
CA ASN A 115 9.72 -7.06 -2.23
C ASN A 115 9.99 -5.78 -1.43
N THR A 116 10.95 -4.97 -1.89
CA THR A 116 11.32 -3.70 -1.24
C THR A 116 10.42 -2.53 -1.60
N ASP A 117 9.58 -2.72 -2.61
CA ASP A 117 8.67 -1.69 -3.11
C ASP A 117 7.24 -1.85 -2.55
N MET A 118 7.10 -2.69 -1.52
CA MET A 118 5.84 -2.92 -0.82
C MET A 118 5.81 -2.18 0.51
N VAL A 119 4.67 -1.59 0.87
CA VAL A 119 4.40 -1.08 2.22
C VAL A 119 3.74 -2.19 3.02
N ASN A 120 4.44 -2.69 4.03
CA ASN A 120 3.88 -3.66 4.95
C ASN A 120 3.09 -2.98 6.08
N PHE A 121 2.09 -3.64 6.61
CA PHE A 121 1.26 -3.13 7.70
C PHE A 121 0.50 -4.27 8.38
N LEU A 122 -0.03 -4.02 9.57
CA LEU A 122 -0.99 -4.90 10.26
C LEU A 122 -2.32 -4.21 10.51
N GLU A 123 -2.36 -2.89 10.44
CA GLU A 123 -3.55 -2.07 10.63
C GLU A 123 -3.51 -0.88 9.66
N ASN A 124 -4.67 -0.45 9.22
CA ASN A 124 -4.90 0.81 8.55
C ASN A 124 -6.33 1.29 8.84
N HIS A 125 -6.80 2.34 8.17
CA HIS A 125 -8.13 2.90 8.36
C HIS A 125 -9.28 2.05 7.78
N ASP A 126 -8.97 1.06 6.92
CA ASP A 126 -9.95 0.18 6.28
C ASP A 126 -10.02 -1.21 6.95
N GLU A 127 -9.01 -1.56 7.77
CA GLU A 127 -8.89 -2.90 8.33
C GLU A 127 -9.19 -2.92 9.83
N GLN A 128 -9.73 -4.05 10.29
CA GLN A 128 -9.98 -4.26 11.71
C GLN A 128 -8.67 -4.13 12.52
N ARG A 129 -8.76 -3.44 13.65
CA ARG A 129 -7.65 -3.32 14.59
C ARG A 129 -7.19 -4.71 15.05
N VAL A 130 -5.89 -4.87 15.23
CA VAL A 130 -5.32 -6.15 15.71
C VAL A 130 -5.92 -6.55 17.06
N ALA A 131 -6.03 -5.60 17.98
CA ALA A 131 -6.56 -5.84 19.31
C ALA A 131 -8.08 -5.99 19.37
N SER A 132 -8.80 -5.77 18.26
CA SER A 132 -10.26 -5.88 18.24
C SER A 132 -10.72 -7.34 18.43
N PRO A 133 -11.89 -7.56 19.05
CA PRO A 133 -12.47 -8.90 19.19
C PRO A 133 -12.75 -9.59 17.84
N GLN A 134 -12.91 -8.81 16.77
CA GLN A 134 -13.14 -9.30 15.41
C GLN A 134 -11.84 -9.72 14.69
N ASN A 135 -10.68 -9.45 15.30
CA ASN A 135 -9.38 -9.88 14.81
C ASN A 135 -8.68 -10.74 15.88
N ALA A 136 -7.49 -10.41 16.34
CA ALA A 136 -6.75 -11.21 17.32
C ALA A 136 -7.34 -11.15 18.74
N GLY A 137 -8.06 -10.08 19.08
CA GLY A 137 -8.65 -9.84 20.40
C GLY A 137 -7.64 -9.52 21.51
N ASP A 138 -6.36 -9.64 21.20
CA ASP A 138 -5.23 -9.39 22.07
C ASP A 138 -4.03 -8.91 21.24
N PRO A 139 -3.51 -7.70 21.46
CA PRO A 139 -2.39 -7.17 20.68
C PRO A 139 -1.12 -8.01 20.81
N PHE A 140 -0.91 -8.69 21.95
CA PHE A 140 0.28 -9.52 22.17
C PHE A 140 0.35 -10.75 21.25
N LYS A 141 -0.79 -11.28 20.84
CA LYS A 141 -0.85 -12.39 19.87
C LYS A 141 -0.24 -12.02 18.51
N ALA A 142 -0.30 -10.74 18.15
CA ALA A 142 0.19 -10.26 16.86
C ALA A 142 1.67 -9.82 16.88
N TYR A 143 2.36 -9.84 18.02
CA TYR A 143 3.77 -9.44 18.06
C TYR A 143 4.68 -10.21 17.09
N PRO A 144 4.56 -11.54 16.93
CA PRO A 144 5.33 -12.24 15.88
C PRO A 144 5.03 -11.73 14.47
N ALA A 145 3.77 -11.45 14.18
CA ALA A 145 3.35 -10.90 12.89
C ALA A 145 3.88 -9.47 12.67
N LEU A 146 3.89 -8.65 13.75
CA LEU A 146 4.47 -7.30 13.71
C LEU A 146 5.96 -7.35 13.37
N ILE A 147 6.71 -8.24 14.01
CA ILE A 147 8.15 -8.41 13.75
C ILE A 147 8.39 -8.84 12.30
N VAL A 148 7.63 -9.81 11.81
CA VAL A 148 7.74 -10.26 10.42
C VAL A 148 7.41 -9.10 9.47
N SER A 149 6.29 -8.41 9.68
CA SER A 149 5.83 -7.32 8.81
C SER A 149 6.83 -6.16 8.76
N ALA A 150 7.40 -5.79 9.91
CA ALA A 150 8.30 -4.63 10.01
C ALA A 150 9.75 -4.94 9.63
N MET A 151 10.21 -6.20 9.74
CA MET A 151 11.63 -6.53 9.70
C MET A 151 12.01 -7.57 8.64
N MET A 152 11.06 -8.14 7.92
CA MET A 152 11.35 -9.18 6.93
C MET A 152 12.17 -8.64 5.74
N ASN A 153 11.99 -7.39 5.40
CA ASN A 153 12.68 -6.68 4.32
C ASN A 153 13.14 -5.28 4.75
N ARG A 154 13.69 -4.52 3.80
CA ARG A 154 14.03 -3.08 3.97
C ARG A 154 12.95 -2.16 3.40
N ASN A 155 11.74 -2.64 3.28
CA ASN A 155 10.60 -1.88 2.79
C ASN A 155 9.99 -1.03 3.91
N PRO A 156 9.22 0.01 3.57
CA PRO A 156 8.52 0.81 4.56
C PRO A 156 7.46 -0.01 5.30
N PHE A 157 7.26 0.31 6.56
CA PHE A 157 6.21 -0.24 7.40
C PHE A 157 5.26 0.87 7.85
N LEU A 158 3.95 0.67 7.67
CA LEU A 158 2.93 1.58 8.15
C LEU A 158 2.55 1.18 9.58
N LEU A 159 2.88 2.01 10.55
CA LEU A 159 2.38 1.92 11.92
C LEU A 159 1.11 2.77 12.01
N TYR A 160 -0.05 2.12 12.18
CA TYR A 160 -1.30 2.84 12.26
C TYR A 160 -1.50 3.48 13.63
N PHE A 161 -2.14 4.63 13.65
CA PHE A 161 -2.38 5.44 14.85
C PHE A 161 -2.96 4.61 16.01
N GLY A 162 -2.27 4.60 17.15
CA GLY A 162 -2.65 3.86 18.36
C GLY A 162 -2.36 2.36 18.33
N GLN A 163 -1.80 1.82 17.25
CA GLN A 163 -1.43 0.41 17.17
C GLN A 163 -0.43 0.02 18.25
N GLU A 164 0.52 0.91 18.56
CA GLU A 164 1.55 0.75 19.59
C GLU A 164 0.97 0.66 21.01
N LEU A 165 -0.24 1.15 21.21
CA LEU A 165 -0.98 1.10 22.47
C LEU A 165 -1.92 -0.10 22.56
N GLY A 166 -2.07 -0.86 21.49
CA GLY A 166 -3.04 -1.95 21.39
C GLY A 166 -4.49 -1.44 21.37
N GLU A 167 -4.73 -0.29 20.72
CA GLU A 167 -6.07 0.29 20.59
C GLU A 167 -7.02 -0.71 19.94
N PRO A 168 -8.09 -1.17 20.62
CA PRO A 168 -8.96 -2.21 20.09
C PRO A 168 -9.91 -1.72 19.00
N GLY A 169 -10.14 -0.40 18.89
CA GLY A 169 -11.11 0.20 18.01
C GLY A 169 -12.43 -0.59 18.00
N THR A 170 -13.49 0.00 18.38
CA THR A 170 -14.80 -0.60 18.18
C THR A 170 -15.46 0.21 17.09
N ASP A 171 -15.17 -0.12 15.85
CA ASP A 171 -16.05 0.35 14.80
C ASP A 171 -17.40 -0.30 15.07
N ALA A 172 -18.32 0.53 15.52
CA ALA A 172 -19.68 0.13 15.86
C ALA A 172 -20.54 -0.01 14.60
N GLU A 173 -19.95 -0.51 13.52
CA GLU A 173 -20.66 -0.78 12.27
C GLU A 173 -20.33 -2.17 11.73
#